data_22225c65d1916538730b880e4bda6535
#
_entry.id   22225c65d1916538730b880e4bda6535
#
_cell.length_a   1.000
_cell.length_b   1.000
_cell.length_c   1.000
_cell.angle_alpha   90.00
_cell.angle_beta   90.00
_cell.angle_gamma   90.00
#
_symmetry.space_group_name_H-M   'P 1'
#
loop_
_entity.id
_entity.type
_entity.pdbx_description
1 polymer ?
#
loop_
_entity_poly.entity_id
_entity_poly.type
_entity_poly.pdbx_seq_one_letter_code
_entity_poly.pdbx_strand_id
1 'polypeptide(L)'
;MERKLGIVSECLKGEDPVCTLTKLKEIGFDCFFTGRIDVETVTALTKKGKELGMTCEFIHAPFKGINNMWLAGMDYLTIMNGMKNAIDTAAATGVPTVISHVSSGWDAPQITDLGLARFDELVLYATERKVIIAFENLRKVGNLAYFADRYENMEYVRFCYDCGHEHCYTKYVTWMDIFRNKLVATHIHDNHGRGDDQIGDPDTHLLPFDGNMDYERMMRKLDEYNFEGALILEVNNSHHQDMSHEEFLTTCYDRIKKISEM
;
A
#
# COMPACT_ATOMS: atom_id res chain seq x y z
N MET A 1 -20.33 -8.38 -2.15
CA MET A 1 -19.71 -8.82 -0.86
C MET A 1 -19.34 -7.57 -0.09
N GLU A 2 -19.65 -7.50 1.20
CA GLU A 2 -19.31 -6.32 2.00
C GLU A 2 -17.80 -6.38 2.35
N ARG A 3 -17.02 -5.40 1.87
CA ARG A 3 -15.57 -5.29 2.13
C ARG A 3 -15.35 -4.32 3.27
N LYS A 4 -14.35 -4.59 4.12
CA LYS A 4 -13.90 -3.63 5.14
C LYS A 4 -13.42 -2.34 4.48
N LEU A 5 -13.69 -1.22 5.14
CA LEU A 5 -13.24 0.10 4.73
C LEU A 5 -12.12 0.59 5.66
N GLY A 6 -11.03 1.03 5.10
CA GLY A 6 -9.85 1.44 5.86
C GLY A 6 -9.17 2.70 5.33
N ILE A 7 -8.23 3.20 6.14
CA ILE A 7 -7.40 4.35 5.80
C ILE A 7 -6.05 4.23 6.52
N VAL A 8 -5.01 4.93 6.03
CA VAL A 8 -3.72 5.01 6.71
C VAL A 8 -3.87 5.65 8.09
N SER A 9 -3.25 5.06 9.12
CA SER A 9 -3.34 5.59 10.49
C SER A 9 -2.72 6.98 10.65
N GLU A 10 -1.79 7.36 9.77
CA GLU A 10 -1.13 8.67 9.72
C GLU A 10 -1.87 9.70 8.84
N CYS A 11 -3.16 9.49 8.56
CA CYS A 11 -3.94 10.37 7.68
C CYS A 11 -4.11 11.81 8.22
N LEU A 12 -4.00 12.01 9.51
CA LEU A 12 -4.04 13.34 10.14
C LEU A 12 -2.63 13.81 10.49
N LYS A 13 -2.10 14.77 9.73
CA LYS A 13 -0.75 15.31 9.97
C LYS A 13 -0.66 16.02 11.32
N GLY A 14 0.38 15.66 12.08
CA GLY A 14 0.63 16.23 13.41
C GLY A 14 -0.14 15.56 14.55
N GLU A 15 -1.04 14.64 14.26
CA GLU A 15 -1.72 13.82 15.26
C GLU A 15 -0.95 12.53 15.56
N ASP A 16 -1.11 12.03 16.78
CA ASP A 16 -0.64 10.69 17.14
C ASP A 16 -1.52 9.65 16.44
N PRO A 17 -0.95 8.73 15.63
CA PRO A 17 -1.72 7.74 14.90
C PRO A 17 -2.52 6.81 15.82
N VAL A 18 -2.09 6.56 17.06
CA VAL A 18 -2.86 5.77 18.04
C VAL A 18 -4.13 6.51 18.46
N CYS A 19 -4.03 7.85 18.67
CA CYS A 19 -5.20 8.69 18.95
C CYS A 19 -6.14 8.80 17.74
N THR A 20 -5.59 8.85 16.54
CA THR A 20 -6.35 8.89 15.29
C THR A 20 -7.30 7.69 15.16
N LEU A 21 -6.91 6.48 15.60
CA LEU A 21 -7.77 5.29 15.50
C LEU A 21 -9.13 5.45 16.19
N THR A 22 -9.21 6.21 17.27
CA THR A 22 -10.50 6.48 17.93
C THR A 22 -11.43 7.28 17.03
N LYS A 23 -10.90 8.34 16.40
CA LYS A 23 -11.65 9.16 15.44
C LYS A 23 -12.08 8.33 14.22
N LEU A 24 -11.18 7.49 13.69
CA LEU A 24 -11.51 6.60 12.57
C LEU A 24 -12.67 5.67 12.90
N LYS A 25 -12.66 5.07 14.09
CA LYS A 25 -13.74 4.17 14.52
C LYS A 25 -15.06 4.90 14.72
N GLU A 26 -15.05 6.08 15.29
CA GLU A 26 -16.24 6.92 15.47
C GLU A 26 -16.90 7.30 14.15
N ILE A 27 -16.11 7.52 13.09
CA ILE A 27 -16.59 7.78 11.72
C ILE A 27 -17.16 6.53 11.07
N GLY A 28 -16.62 5.33 11.36
CA GLY A 28 -17.13 4.06 10.84
C GLY A 28 -16.11 3.17 10.14
N PHE A 29 -14.81 3.52 10.13
CA PHE A 29 -13.78 2.68 9.54
C PHE A 29 -13.62 1.35 10.29
N ASP A 30 -13.35 0.26 9.54
CA ASP A 30 -13.21 -1.10 10.05
C ASP A 30 -11.75 -1.50 10.28
N CYS A 31 -10.84 -0.89 9.52
CA CYS A 31 -9.43 -1.27 9.51
C CYS A 31 -8.53 -0.08 9.16
N PHE A 32 -7.24 -0.33 9.26
CA PHE A 32 -6.21 0.65 8.93
C PHE A 32 -4.93 -0.04 8.45
N PHE A 33 -4.02 0.72 7.90
CA PHE A 33 -2.60 0.34 7.76
C PHE A 33 -1.71 1.41 8.37
N THR A 34 -0.42 1.14 8.47
CA THR A 34 0.56 2.09 8.99
C THR A 34 1.88 2.04 8.22
N GLY A 35 2.53 3.19 8.08
CA GLY A 35 3.92 3.32 7.62
C GLY A 35 4.95 3.20 8.77
N ARG A 36 4.49 2.98 10.02
CA ARG A 36 5.39 2.77 11.16
C ARG A 36 5.98 1.38 11.11
N ILE A 37 7.28 1.30 11.41
CA ILE A 37 8.02 0.04 11.40
C ILE A 37 8.71 -0.23 12.74
N ASP A 38 8.52 0.63 13.73
CA ASP A 38 9.01 0.39 15.08
C ASP A 38 7.98 -0.43 15.88
N VAL A 39 8.47 -1.47 16.54
CA VAL A 39 7.61 -2.45 17.23
C VAL A 39 6.78 -1.83 18.35
N GLU A 40 7.27 -0.78 19.01
CA GLU A 40 6.57 -0.11 20.10
C GLU A 40 5.30 0.59 19.59
N THR A 41 5.43 1.43 18.59
CA THR A 41 4.29 2.16 17.98
C THR A 41 3.29 1.17 17.36
N VAL A 42 3.75 0.16 16.59
CA VAL A 42 2.85 -0.80 15.96
C VAL A 42 2.13 -1.66 17.00
N THR A 43 2.80 -2.01 18.11
CA THR A 43 2.14 -2.70 19.24
C THR A 43 1.03 -1.82 19.85
N ALA A 44 1.28 -0.53 20.04
CA ALA A 44 0.27 0.39 20.54
C ALA A 44 -0.92 0.52 19.56
N LEU A 45 -0.65 0.63 18.25
CA LEU A 45 -1.66 0.69 17.20
C LEU A 45 -2.52 -0.58 17.16
N THR A 46 -1.90 -1.76 17.12
CA THR A 46 -2.62 -3.04 17.05
C THR A 46 -3.43 -3.31 18.32
N LYS A 47 -2.91 -2.96 19.49
CA LYS A 47 -3.63 -3.04 20.75
C LYS A 47 -4.85 -2.12 20.75
N LYS A 48 -4.67 -0.84 20.40
CA LYS A 48 -5.75 0.13 20.31
C LYS A 48 -6.79 -0.28 19.28
N GLY A 49 -6.35 -0.73 18.10
CA GLY A 49 -7.24 -1.28 17.06
C GLY A 49 -8.10 -2.41 17.60
N LYS A 50 -7.50 -3.40 18.27
CA LYS A 50 -8.24 -4.50 18.90
C LYS A 50 -9.27 -4.04 19.91
N GLU A 51 -8.94 -3.06 20.76
CA GLU A 51 -9.87 -2.46 21.72
C GLU A 51 -11.08 -1.81 21.05
N LEU A 52 -10.88 -1.24 19.85
CA LEU A 52 -11.90 -0.57 19.04
C LEU A 52 -12.63 -1.52 18.07
N GLY A 53 -12.22 -2.79 17.98
CA GLY A 53 -12.74 -3.73 16.98
C GLY A 53 -12.28 -3.41 15.55
N MET A 54 -11.09 -2.81 15.39
CA MET A 54 -10.43 -2.52 14.11
C MET A 54 -9.23 -3.44 13.91
N THR A 55 -8.89 -3.73 12.65
CA THR A 55 -7.72 -4.54 12.28
C THR A 55 -6.65 -3.70 11.58
N CYS A 56 -5.38 -3.97 11.89
CA CYS A 56 -4.25 -3.48 11.10
C CYS A 56 -4.02 -4.48 9.97
N GLU A 57 -4.31 -4.11 8.74
CA GLU A 57 -4.27 -5.02 7.60
C GLU A 57 -2.82 -5.24 7.11
N PHE A 58 -1.99 -4.19 7.13
CA PHE A 58 -0.59 -4.29 6.73
C PHE A 58 0.27 -3.14 7.29
N ILE A 59 1.59 -3.37 7.24
CA ILE A 59 2.61 -2.34 7.43
C ILE A 59 3.18 -1.98 6.06
N HIS A 60 3.29 -0.69 5.73
CA HIS A 60 4.01 -0.24 4.55
C HIS A 60 5.50 -0.09 4.89
N ALA A 61 6.36 -0.89 4.24
CA ALA A 61 7.79 -0.82 4.45
C ALA A 61 8.38 0.49 3.88
N PRO A 62 9.52 0.97 4.41
CA PRO A 62 10.20 2.11 3.83
C PRO A 62 10.64 1.78 2.39
N PHE A 63 10.64 2.80 1.53
CA PHE A 63 11.04 2.65 0.11
C PHE A 63 12.13 3.64 -0.33
N LYS A 64 12.49 4.61 0.51
CA LYS A 64 13.59 5.54 0.19
C LYS A 64 14.89 4.76 0.01
N GLY A 65 15.46 4.84 -1.18
CA GLY A 65 16.69 4.11 -1.55
C GLY A 65 16.43 2.68 -2.08
N ILE A 66 15.17 2.29 -2.37
CA ILE A 66 14.82 0.95 -2.87
C ILE A 66 15.57 0.58 -4.16
N ASN A 67 15.91 1.56 -5.01
CA ASN A 67 16.67 1.33 -6.23
C ASN A 67 18.08 0.76 -5.97
N ASN A 68 18.66 0.99 -4.77
CA ASN A 68 19.93 0.40 -4.38
C ASN A 68 19.89 -1.12 -4.31
N MET A 69 18.71 -1.71 -4.18
CA MET A 69 18.53 -3.17 -4.24
C MET A 69 19.04 -3.75 -5.57
N TRP A 70 18.97 -2.98 -6.66
CA TRP A 70 19.35 -3.38 -8.02
C TRP A 70 20.79 -3.03 -8.39
N LEU A 71 21.45 -2.16 -7.62
CA LEU A 71 22.75 -1.58 -7.94
C LEU A 71 23.89 -2.26 -7.18
N ALA A 72 25.09 -2.26 -7.76
CA ALA A 72 26.29 -2.74 -7.08
C ALA A 72 26.62 -1.85 -5.86
N GLY A 73 27.35 -2.39 -4.90
CA GLY A 73 27.77 -1.69 -3.68
C GLY A 73 26.96 -2.13 -2.45
N MET A 74 27.14 -1.41 -1.34
CA MET A 74 26.59 -1.76 -0.03
C MET A 74 25.42 -0.86 0.41
N ASP A 75 25.10 0.17 -0.38
CA ASP A 75 24.04 1.14 -0.02
C ASP A 75 22.65 0.52 0.12
N TYR A 76 22.46 -0.66 -0.50
CA TYR A 76 21.22 -1.44 -0.35
C TYR A 76 20.97 -1.91 1.09
N LEU A 77 22.00 -2.04 1.93
CA LEU A 77 21.84 -2.57 3.30
C LEU A 77 20.89 -1.72 4.14
N THR A 78 20.90 -0.40 3.96
CA THR A 78 20.00 0.49 4.71
C THR A 78 18.53 0.16 4.41
N ILE A 79 18.17 0.06 3.14
CA ILE A 79 16.79 -0.24 2.76
C ILE A 79 16.43 -1.70 3.04
N MET A 80 17.33 -2.65 2.82
CA MET A 80 17.14 -4.06 3.16
C MET A 80 16.85 -4.23 4.66
N ASN A 81 17.63 -3.59 5.52
CA ASN A 81 17.43 -3.64 6.97
C ASN A 81 16.10 -2.97 7.37
N GLY A 82 15.71 -1.87 6.72
CA GLY A 82 14.40 -1.25 6.94
C GLY A 82 13.23 -2.17 6.59
N MET A 83 13.31 -2.86 5.45
CA MET A 83 12.29 -3.83 5.04
C MET A 83 12.26 -5.06 5.97
N LYS A 84 13.41 -5.59 6.38
CA LYS A 84 13.48 -6.68 7.36
C LYS A 84 12.91 -6.26 8.71
N ASN A 85 13.17 -5.03 9.16
CA ASN A 85 12.58 -4.51 10.39
C ASN A 85 11.05 -4.41 10.30
N ALA A 86 10.51 -3.99 9.15
CA ALA A 86 9.05 -4.00 8.95
C ALA A 86 8.47 -5.42 9.04
N ILE A 87 9.16 -6.42 8.48
CA ILE A 87 8.76 -7.84 8.56
C ILE A 87 8.85 -8.35 10.00
N ASP A 88 9.93 -8.04 10.73
CA ASP A 88 10.08 -8.43 12.14
C ASP A 88 9.00 -7.79 13.01
N THR A 89 8.69 -6.51 12.77
CA THR A 89 7.62 -5.80 13.47
C THR A 89 6.25 -6.41 13.17
N ALA A 90 5.96 -6.74 11.91
CA ALA A 90 4.73 -7.41 11.52
C ALA A 90 4.58 -8.77 12.24
N ALA A 91 5.63 -9.59 12.24
CA ALA A 91 5.65 -10.88 12.94
C ALA A 91 5.43 -10.72 14.45
N ALA A 92 6.08 -9.74 15.08
CA ALA A 92 5.99 -9.50 16.52
C ALA A 92 4.62 -8.96 16.96
N THR A 93 3.93 -8.21 16.09
CA THR A 93 2.64 -7.54 16.40
C THR A 93 1.42 -8.27 15.85
N GLY A 94 1.64 -9.36 15.09
CA GLY A 94 0.57 -10.15 14.48
C GLY A 94 -0.08 -9.46 13.25
N VAL A 95 0.58 -8.45 12.66
CA VAL A 95 0.15 -7.87 11.39
C VAL A 95 0.50 -8.85 10.26
N PRO A 96 -0.47 -9.25 9.41
CA PRO A 96 -0.25 -10.38 8.50
C PRO A 96 0.63 -10.05 7.29
N THR A 97 0.70 -8.78 6.90
CA THR A 97 1.25 -8.38 5.59
C THR A 97 2.18 -7.16 5.72
N VAL A 98 3.24 -7.16 4.92
CA VAL A 98 4.11 -6.01 4.69
C VAL A 98 4.06 -5.64 3.21
N ILE A 99 3.69 -4.39 2.91
CA ILE A 99 3.76 -3.85 1.55
C ILE A 99 5.19 -3.40 1.26
N SER A 100 5.70 -3.72 0.08
CA SER A 100 7.04 -3.34 -0.35
C SER A 100 7.05 -2.87 -1.81
N HIS A 101 7.76 -1.79 -2.05
CA HIS A 101 8.13 -1.37 -3.40
C HIS A 101 9.21 -2.30 -3.98
N VAL A 102 9.26 -2.40 -5.30
CA VAL A 102 10.38 -3.07 -6.02
C VAL A 102 11.33 -2.08 -6.66
N SER A 103 10.89 -0.85 -6.86
CA SER A 103 11.67 0.26 -7.42
C SER A 103 11.01 1.60 -7.10
N SER A 104 11.64 2.71 -7.43
CA SER A 104 11.07 4.05 -7.27
C SER A 104 11.58 5.00 -8.36
N GLY A 105 10.74 5.97 -8.73
CA GLY A 105 11.09 7.02 -9.70
C GLY A 105 11.05 6.55 -11.16
N TRP A 106 11.22 7.53 -12.08
CA TRP A 106 11.16 7.29 -13.54
C TRP A 106 12.42 6.57 -14.06
N ASP A 107 13.57 6.84 -13.46
CA ASP A 107 14.88 6.26 -13.81
C ASP A 107 15.21 5.02 -12.98
N ALA A 108 14.17 4.28 -12.56
CA ALA A 108 14.37 3.04 -11.80
C ALA A 108 15.25 2.05 -12.57
N PRO A 109 16.20 1.38 -11.89
CA PRO A 109 17.09 0.41 -12.52
C PRO A 109 16.32 -0.75 -13.16
N GLN A 110 16.95 -1.36 -14.17
CA GLN A 110 16.49 -2.63 -14.73
C GLN A 110 16.72 -3.76 -13.72
N ILE A 111 16.06 -4.89 -13.96
CA ILE A 111 16.33 -6.15 -13.25
C ILE A 111 17.79 -6.53 -13.42
N THR A 112 18.44 -6.90 -12.32
CA THR A 112 19.80 -7.45 -12.28
C THR A 112 19.82 -8.72 -11.45
N ASP A 113 20.73 -9.66 -11.74
CA ASP A 113 20.89 -10.87 -10.93
C ASP A 113 21.19 -10.55 -9.46
N LEU A 114 21.95 -9.49 -9.23
CA LEU A 114 22.25 -9.00 -7.90
C LEU A 114 20.99 -8.55 -7.15
N GLY A 115 20.12 -7.78 -7.82
CA GLY A 115 18.85 -7.36 -7.23
C GLY A 115 17.92 -8.55 -6.98
N LEU A 116 17.84 -9.48 -7.92
CA LEU A 116 17.05 -10.70 -7.74
C LEU A 116 17.51 -11.50 -6.52
N ALA A 117 18.82 -11.70 -6.33
CA ALA A 117 19.35 -12.41 -5.16
C ALA A 117 18.97 -11.71 -3.83
N ARG A 118 18.97 -10.37 -3.81
CA ARG A 118 18.58 -9.58 -2.62
C ARG A 118 17.06 -9.66 -2.35
N PHE A 119 16.23 -9.61 -3.38
CA PHE A 119 14.80 -9.78 -3.19
C PHE A 119 14.44 -11.24 -2.83
N ASP A 120 15.15 -12.24 -3.36
CA ASP A 120 15.02 -13.63 -2.91
C ASP A 120 15.33 -13.77 -1.41
N GLU A 121 16.41 -13.13 -0.94
CA GLU A 121 16.74 -13.08 0.48
C GLU A 121 15.60 -12.46 1.31
N LEU A 122 15.02 -11.35 0.85
CA LEU A 122 13.91 -10.69 1.54
C LEU A 122 12.65 -11.56 1.57
N VAL A 123 12.31 -12.21 0.46
CA VAL A 123 11.17 -13.13 0.36
C VAL A 123 11.34 -14.35 1.29
N LEU A 124 12.52 -14.93 1.32
CA LEU A 124 12.84 -16.03 2.25
C LEU A 124 12.73 -15.56 3.71
N TYR A 125 13.23 -14.36 3.99
CA TYR A 125 13.15 -13.76 5.33
C TYR A 125 11.70 -13.56 5.81
N ALA A 126 10.81 -13.11 4.94
CA ALA A 126 9.38 -12.97 5.23
C ALA A 126 8.70 -14.36 5.40
N THR A 127 9.06 -15.32 4.55
CA THR A 127 8.53 -16.69 4.60
C THR A 127 8.85 -17.38 5.92
N GLU A 128 10.10 -17.29 6.39
CA GLU A 128 10.54 -17.85 7.68
C GLU A 128 9.76 -17.29 8.87
N ARG A 129 9.30 -16.04 8.76
CA ARG A 129 8.49 -15.34 9.78
C ARG A 129 6.98 -15.49 9.59
N LYS A 130 6.56 -16.19 8.54
CA LYS A 130 5.16 -16.36 8.16
C LYS A 130 4.43 -15.02 7.96
N VAL A 131 5.15 -14.03 7.44
CA VAL A 131 4.62 -12.71 7.07
C VAL A 131 4.49 -12.67 5.55
N ILE A 132 3.35 -12.24 5.06
CA ILE A 132 3.15 -12.01 3.63
C ILE A 132 3.95 -10.76 3.24
N ILE A 133 4.81 -10.87 2.22
CA ILE A 133 5.34 -9.71 1.53
C ILE A 133 4.50 -9.46 0.28
N ALA A 134 3.89 -8.28 0.18
CA ALA A 134 3.07 -7.90 -0.95
C ALA A 134 3.76 -6.78 -1.74
N PHE A 135 4.09 -7.06 -3.00
CA PHE A 135 4.74 -6.09 -3.88
C PHE A 135 3.70 -5.20 -4.56
N GLU A 136 3.96 -3.91 -4.56
CA GLU A 136 3.06 -2.89 -5.06
C GLU A 136 3.39 -2.47 -6.50
N ASN A 137 2.35 -2.18 -7.30
CA ASN A 137 2.52 -1.67 -8.66
C ASN A 137 2.99 -0.21 -8.68
N LEU A 138 4.04 0.01 -9.46
CA LEU A 138 4.70 1.29 -9.64
C LEU A 138 5.02 1.53 -11.12
N ARG A 139 5.88 2.50 -11.40
CA ARG A 139 6.25 2.94 -12.76
C ARG A 139 6.94 1.88 -13.60
N LYS A 140 7.76 1.00 -12.98
CA LYS A 140 8.60 0.03 -13.68
C LYS A 140 7.88 -1.30 -13.87
N VAL A 141 7.03 -1.37 -14.88
CA VAL A 141 6.19 -2.55 -15.17
C VAL A 141 6.99 -3.85 -15.22
N GLY A 142 8.12 -3.85 -15.94
CA GLY A 142 8.92 -5.06 -16.15
C GLY A 142 9.44 -5.68 -14.86
N ASN A 143 9.83 -4.86 -13.87
CA ASN A 143 10.36 -5.37 -12.61
C ASN A 143 9.28 -6.12 -11.81
N LEU A 144 8.07 -5.56 -11.73
CA LEU A 144 7.00 -6.18 -10.96
C LEU A 144 6.33 -7.35 -11.69
N ALA A 145 6.12 -7.24 -13.01
CA ALA A 145 5.61 -8.35 -13.82
C ALA A 145 6.53 -9.58 -13.74
N TYR A 146 7.85 -9.36 -13.74
CA TYR A 146 8.81 -10.45 -13.53
C TYR A 146 8.67 -11.10 -12.16
N PHE A 147 8.36 -10.34 -11.11
CA PHE A 147 8.12 -10.88 -9.77
C PHE A 147 6.84 -11.72 -9.70
N ALA A 148 5.81 -11.34 -10.46
CA ALA A 148 4.60 -12.13 -10.55
C ALA A 148 4.88 -13.55 -11.08
N ASP A 149 5.72 -13.67 -12.11
CA ASP A 149 6.15 -14.97 -12.65
C ASP A 149 7.13 -15.68 -11.70
N ARG A 150 8.18 -14.98 -11.23
CA ARG A 150 9.25 -15.56 -10.40
C ARG A 150 8.73 -16.17 -9.11
N TYR A 151 7.78 -15.51 -8.47
CA TYR A 151 7.25 -15.90 -7.16
C TYR A 151 5.84 -16.52 -7.26
N GLU A 152 5.44 -16.99 -8.45
CA GLU A 152 4.10 -17.56 -8.67
C GLU A 152 3.73 -18.63 -7.64
N ASN A 153 4.67 -19.49 -7.26
CA ASN A 153 4.42 -20.61 -6.36
C ASN A 153 4.84 -20.34 -4.90
N MET A 154 5.21 -19.09 -4.57
CA MET A 154 5.58 -18.74 -3.19
C MET A 154 4.33 -18.39 -2.37
N GLU A 155 4.14 -19.10 -1.24
CA GLU A 155 2.98 -18.97 -0.37
C GLU A 155 2.89 -17.58 0.27
N TYR A 156 4.02 -17.01 0.67
CA TYR A 156 4.10 -15.73 1.37
C TYR A 156 4.40 -14.53 0.46
N VAL A 157 4.31 -14.70 -0.86
CA VAL A 157 4.40 -13.58 -1.82
C VAL A 157 3.03 -13.28 -2.38
N ARG A 158 2.64 -12.03 -2.28
CA ARG A 158 1.38 -11.47 -2.76
C ARG A 158 1.61 -10.11 -3.40
N PHE A 159 0.52 -9.44 -3.78
CA PHE A 159 0.58 -8.14 -4.44
C PHE A 159 -0.39 -7.16 -3.79
N CYS A 160 0.01 -5.88 -3.81
CA CYS A 160 -0.82 -4.73 -3.48
C CYS A 160 -1.18 -4.00 -4.78
N TYR A 161 -2.44 -3.71 -4.97
CA TYR A 161 -2.91 -2.88 -6.07
C TYR A 161 -3.08 -1.44 -5.61
N ASP A 162 -2.24 -0.55 -6.14
CA ASP A 162 -2.42 0.88 -6.04
C ASP A 162 -3.10 1.40 -7.31
N CYS A 163 -4.30 1.94 -7.13
CA CYS A 163 -5.14 2.40 -8.23
C CYS A 163 -4.64 3.70 -8.84
N GLY A 164 -4.10 4.60 -8.03
CA GLY A 164 -3.55 5.86 -8.49
C GLY A 164 -2.26 5.65 -9.27
N HIS A 165 -1.38 4.73 -8.83
CA HIS A 165 -0.19 4.35 -9.58
C HIS A 165 -0.53 3.73 -10.96
N GLU A 166 -1.54 2.85 -11.03
CA GLU A 166 -2.02 2.36 -12.33
C GLU A 166 -2.46 3.52 -13.21
N HIS A 167 -3.25 4.43 -12.66
CA HIS A 167 -3.84 5.53 -13.40
C HIS A 167 -2.80 6.52 -13.94
N CYS A 168 -1.86 6.95 -13.11
CA CYS A 168 -0.90 8.00 -13.48
C CYS A 168 0.41 7.47 -14.08
N TYR A 169 0.81 6.24 -13.79
CA TYR A 169 2.10 5.72 -14.26
C TYR A 169 1.98 4.67 -15.35
N THR A 170 0.96 3.81 -15.29
CA THR A 170 0.90 2.59 -16.09
C THR A 170 -0.50 2.33 -16.65
N LYS A 171 -1.23 3.36 -17.04
CA LYS A 171 -2.64 3.31 -17.49
C LYS A 171 -2.99 2.28 -18.58
N TYR A 172 -1.98 1.73 -19.26
CA TYR A 172 -2.14 0.70 -20.28
C TYR A 172 -1.94 -0.73 -19.75
N VAL A 173 -1.64 -0.86 -18.45
CA VAL A 173 -1.43 -2.15 -17.79
C VAL A 173 -2.59 -2.35 -16.81
N THR A 174 -3.32 -3.44 -16.96
CA THR A 174 -4.30 -3.86 -15.96
C THR A 174 -3.60 -4.76 -14.95
N TRP A 175 -3.08 -4.19 -13.87
CA TRP A 175 -2.30 -4.92 -12.90
C TRP A 175 -3.07 -6.06 -12.24
N MET A 176 -4.37 -5.92 -12.03
CA MET A 176 -5.20 -6.99 -11.47
C MET A 176 -5.24 -8.23 -12.36
N ASP A 177 -5.13 -8.08 -13.70
CA ASP A 177 -5.02 -9.22 -14.62
C ASP A 177 -3.68 -9.98 -14.47
N ILE A 178 -2.65 -9.32 -13.94
CA ILE A 178 -1.35 -9.91 -13.60
C ILE A 178 -1.38 -10.53 -12.20
N PHE A 179 -1.92 -9.82 -11.22
CA PHE A 179 -1.94 -10.26 -9.82
C PHE A 179 -2.96 -11.37 -9.55
N ARG A 180 -4.13 -11.29 -10.19
CA ARG A 180 -5.22 -12.26 -10.07
C ARG A 180 -5.56 -12.55 -8.59
N ASN A 181 -5.67 -13.82 -8.23
CA ASN A 181 -5.95 -14.28 -6.87
C ASN A 181 -4.80 -14.09 -5.86
N LYS A 182 -3.68 -13.51 -6.29
CA LYS A 182 -2.57 -13.12 -5.41
C LYS A 182 -2.68 -11.68 -4.91
N LEU A 183 -3.68 -10.93 -5.32
CA LEU A 183 -3.99 -9.63 -4.76
C LEU A 183 -4.48 -9.77 -3.32
N VAL A 184 -3.89 -9.04 -2.36
CA VAL A 184 -4.24 -9.10 -0.93
C VAL A 184 -4.46 -7.73 -0.31
N ALA A 185 -4.03 -6.64 -0.96
CA ALA A 185 -4.14 -5.30 -0.43
C ALA A 185 -4.45 -4.30 -1.55
N THR A 186 -5.07 -3.19 -1.18
CA THR A 186 -5.32 -2.06 -2.06
C THR A 186 -4.83 -0.77 -1.44
N HIS A 187 -4.26 0.12 -2.26
CA HIS A 187 -4.14 1.55 -1.97
C HIS A 187 -5.09 2.30 -2.88
N ILE A 188 -5.96 3.10 -2.28
CA ILE A 188 -6.99 3.86 -3.00
C ILE A 188 -6.78 5.34 -2.74
N HIS A 189 -6.54 6.07 -3.81
CA HIS A 189 -6.49 7.52 -3.86
C HIS A 189 -6.81 7.98 -5.27
N ASP A 190 -6.88 9.29 -5.51
CA ASP A 190 -7.17 9.84 -6.82
C ASP A 190 -6.00 10.69 -7.35
N ASN A 191 -5.99 10.89 -8.63
CA ASN A 191 -5.14 11.83 -9.35
C ASN A 191 -5.75 12.12 -10.73
N HIS A 192 -5.17 13.06 -11.47
CA HIS A 192 -5.64 13.41 -12.82
C HIS A 192 -5.01 12.59 -13.95
N GLY A 193 -4.30 11.50 -13.59
CA GLY A 193 -3.48 10.77 -14.54
C GLY A 193 -2.27 11.60 -15.00
N ARG A 194 -1.50 11.05 -15.93
CA ARG A 194 -0.37 11.76 -16.54
C ARG A 194 -0.77 12.35 -17.88
N GLY A 195 -0.75 13.66 -17.98
CA GLY A 195 -0.84 14.40 -19.26
C GLY A 195 0.53 14.52 -19.94
N ASP A 196 0.53 14.84 -21.24
CA ASP A 196 1.76 15.01 -22.02
C ASP A 196 2.62 16.17 -21.52
N ASP A 197 2.00 17.20 -20.95
CA ASP A 197 2.65 18.39 -20.41
C ASP A 197 2.84 18.35 -18.88
N GLN A 198 2.74 17.16 -18.27
CA GLN A 198 2.82 17.00 -16.82
C GLN A 198 4.19 17.42 -16.29
N ILE A 199 4.21 18.43 -15.41
CA ILE A 199 5.37 18.87 -14.63
C ILE A 199 5.22 18.35 -13.21
N GLY A 200 6.25 17.68 -12.71
CA GLY A 200 6.24 17.08 -11.36
C GLY A 200 5.70 15.64 -11.34
N ASP A 201 5.45 15.13 -10.15
CA ASP A 201 4.90 13.79 -9.97
C ASP A 201 3.36 13.83 -10.11
N PRO A 202 2.78 13.06 -11.02
CA PRO A 202 1.32 12.99 -11.18
C PRO A 202 0.61 12.25 -10.04
N ASP A 203 1.35 11.58 -9.17
CA ASP A 203 0.86 10.83 -8.04
C ASP A 203 0.54 11.78 -6.86
N THR A 204 -0.62 12.37 -6.90
CA THR A 204 -1.00 13.48 -6.02
C THR A 204 -1.78 13.05 -4.77
N HIS A 205 -2.15 11.79 -4.65
CA HIS A 205 -2.94 11.25 -3.53
C HIS A 205 -4.15 12.12 -3.15
N LEU A 206 -4.92 12.56 -4.16
CA LEU A 206 -6.17 13.28 -3.95
C LEU A 206 -7.21 12.38 -3.29
N LEU A 207 -8.19 12.99 -2.63
CA LEU A 207 -9.36 12.26 -2.18
C LEU A 207 -10.12 11.66 -3.37
N PRO A 208 -10.72 10.45 -3.23
CA PRO A 208 -11.53 9.88 -4.29
C PRO A 208 -12.55 10.86 -4.84
N PHE A 209 -12.69 10.94 -6.17
CA PHE A 209 -13.54 11.85 -6.95
C PHE A 209 -13.05 13.29 -7.05
N ASP A 210 -11.88 13.64 -6.52
CA ASP A 210 -11.25 14.94 -6.80
C ASP A 210 -10.34 14.89 -8.03
N GLY A 211 -10.00 13.69 -8.51
CA GLY A 211 -9.31 13.42 -9.77
C GLY A 211 -10.26 12.89 -10.85
N ASN A 212 -9.76 11.93 -11.62
CA ASN A 212 -10.51 11.30 -12.71
C ASN A 212 -10.31 9.78 -12.81
N MET A 213 -10.06 9.13 -11.68
CA MET A 213 -9.93 7.68 -11.58
C MET A 213 -11.26 6.96 -11.90
N ASP A 214 -11.20 5.87 -12.69
CA ASP A 214 -12.36 5.00 -13.00
C ASP A 214 -12.56 3.94 -11.90
N TYR A 215 -13.26 4.33 -10.83
CA TYR A 215 -13.56 3.42 -9.70
C TYR A 215 -14.52 2.30 -10.07
N GLU A 216 -15.44 2.51 -11.00
CA GLU A 216 -16.34 1.45 -11.47
C GLU A 216 -15.56 0.32 -12.16
N ARG A 217 -14.57 0.68 -13.00
CA ARG A 217 -13.67 -0.30 -13.61
C ARG A 217 -12.85 -1.04 -12.55
N MET A 218 -12.32 -0.31 -11.57
CA MET A 218 -11.57 -0.90 -10.47
C MET A 218 -12.42 -1.93 -9.71
N MET A 219 -13.62 -1.57 -9.29
CA MET A 219 -14.50 -2.45 -8.53
C MET A 219 -14.92 -3.69 -9.33
N ARG A 220 -15.26 -3.54 -10.62
CA ARG A 220 -15.54 -4.70 -11.50
C ARG A 220 -14.36 -5.66 -11.58
N LYS A 221 -13.12 -5.16 -11.62
CA LYS A 221 -11.90 -5.99 -11.65
C LYS A 221 -11.64 -6.68 -10.32
N LEU A 222 -11.86 -6.02 -9.19
CA LEU A 222 -11.77 -6.64 -7.86
C LEU A 222 -12.79 -7.78 -7.70
N ASP A 223 -14.00 -7.61 -8.23
CA ASP A 223 -15.04 -8.65 -8.22
C ASP A 223 -14.72 -9.81 -9.17
N GLU A 224 -14.18 -9.52 -10.35
CA GLU A 224 -13.73 -10.54 -11.33
C GLU A 224 -12.73 -11.52 -10.72
N TYR A 225 -11.82 -11.01 -9.88
CA TYR A 225 -10.79 -11.82 -9.22
C TYR A 225 -11.18 -12.26 -7.80
N ASN A 226 -12.44 -12.06 -7.39
CA ASN A 226 -12.96 -12.43 -6.06
C ASN A 226 -12.10 -11.86 -4.92
N PHE A 227 -11.69 -10.60 -5.04
CA PHE A 227 -10.91 -9.95 -3.99
C PHE A 227 -11.78 -9.73 -2.74
N GLU A 228 -11.39 -10.33 -1.62
CA GLU A 228 -12.10 -10.27 -0.35
C GLU A 228 -11.43 -9.34 0.68
N GLY A 229 -10.29 -8.73 0.30
CA GLY A 229 -9.56 -7.83 1.17
C GLY A 229 -10.25 -6.49 1.39
N ALA A 230 -9.66 -5.66 2.24
CA ALA A 230 -10.17 -4.33 2.54
C ALA A 230 -9.94 -3.34 1.39
N LEU A 231 -10.85 -2.39 1.25
CA LEU A 231 -10.65 -1.18 0.46
C LEU A 231 -10.00 -0.13 1.36
N ILE A 232 -8.77 0.28 1.06
CA ILE A 232 -7.97 1.11 1.97
C ILE A 232 -7.51 2.39 1.29
N LEU A 233 -7.87 3.53 1.88
CA LEU A 233 -7.42 4.84 1.43
C LEU A 233 -5.97 5.10 1.83
N GLU A 234 -5.17 5.57 0.86
CA GLU A 234 -3.83 6.09 1.08
C GLU A 234 -3.79 7.60 0.83
N VAL A 235 -4.46 8.35 1.71
CA VAL A 235 -4.57 9.81 1.66
C VAL A 235 -4.30 10.44 3.01
N ASN A 236 -3.95 11.70 3.02
CA ASN A 236 -3.78 12.47 4.24
C ASN A 236 -4.27 13.93 4.06
N ASN A 237 -4.44 14.63 5.18
CA ASN A 237 -5.00 15.98 5.18
C ASN A 237 -4.01 17.10 4.79
N SER A 238 -2.83 16.79 4.25
CA SER A 238 -1.84 17.82 3.88
C SER A 238 -2.35 18.83 2.86
N HIS A 239 -3.21 18.38 1.94
CA HIS A 239 -3.83 19.22 0.89
C HIS A 239 -5.23 19.72 1.27
N HIS A 240 -5.69 19.43 2.49
CA HIS A 240 -7.03 19.74 3.00
C HIS A 240 -6.97 20.43 4.36
N GLN A 241 -6.03 21.39 4.52
CA GLN A 241 -5.82 22.11 5.79
C GLN A 241 -6.94 23.09 6.11
N ASP A 242 -7.81 23.36 5.18
CA ASP A 242 -9.05 24.14 5.31
C ASP A 242 -10.20 23.34 5.93
N MET A 243 -10.10 22.01 5.95
CA MET A 243 -11.06 21.13 6.60
C MET A 243 -10.68 20.88 8.06
N SER A 244 -11.67 20.76 8.94
CA SER A 244 -11.45 20.16 10.25
C SER A 244 -11.10 18.68 10.12
N HIS A 245 -10.48 18.06 11.12
CA HIS A 245 -10.16 16.64 11.11
C HIS A 245 -11.42 15.77 10.94
N GLU A 246 -12.53 16.16 11.55
CA GLU A 246 -13.80 15.44 11.44
C GLU A 246 -14.38 15.52 10.02
N GLU A 247 -14.39 16.70 9.42
CA GLU A 247 -14.84 16.90 8.02
C GLU A 247 -13.99 16.08 7.04
N PHE A 248 -12.66 16.12 7.20
CA PHE A 248 -11.76 15.34 6.37
C PHE A 248 -12.04 13.83 6.49
N LEU A 249 -12.12 13.29 7.70
CA LEU A 249 -12.36 11.86 7.92
C LEU A 249 -13.75 11.42 7.44
N THR A 250 -14.78 12.24 7.68
CA THR A 250 -16.14 11.98 7.18
C THR A 250 -16.15 11.95 5.66
N THR A 251 -15.49 12.92 5.02
CA THR A 251 -15.38 12.96 3.55
C THR A 251 -14.66 11.71 3.01
N CYS A 252 -13.57 11.31 3.66
CA CYS A 252 -12.84 10.09 3.30
C CYS A 252 -13.74 8.86 3.38
N TYR A 253 -14.48 8.72 4.49
CA TYR A 253 -15.38 7.58 4.72
C TYR A 253 -16.53 7.54 3.71
N ASP A 254 -17.22 8.64 3.50
CA ASP A 254 -18.34 8.71 2.56
C ASP A 254 -17.90 8.37 1.14
N ARG A 255 -16.71 8.82 0.74
CA ARG A 255 -16.17 8.57 -0.60
C ARG A 255 -15.74 7.11 -0.79
N ILE A 256 -15.06 6.49 0.18
CA ILE A 256 -14.69 5.07 0.06
C ILE A 256 -15.91 4.16 0.17
N LYS A 257 -16.89 4.53 0.99
CA LYS A 257 -18.18 3.83 1.05
C LYS A 257 -18.91 3.88 -0.29
N LYS A 258 -18.99 5.05 -0.92
CA LYS A 258 -19.55 5.19 -2.26
C LYS A 258 -18.83 4.31 -3.28
N ILE A 259 -17.49 4.19 -3.22
CA ILE A 259 -16.73 3.25 -4.07
C ILE A 259 -17.14 1.81 -3.79
N SER A 260 -17.29 1.43 -2.52
CA SER A 260 -17.63 0.05 -2.14
C SER A 260 -19.02 -0.40 -2.60
N GLU A 261 -19.89 0.54 -2.95
CA GLU A 261 -21.25 0.34 -3.43
C GLU A 261 -21.37 0.30 -4.97
N MET A 262 -20.24 0.48 -5.71
CA MET A 262 -20.18 0.37 -7.17
C MET A 262 -20.02 -1.09 -7.59
#